data_7e02f21f68578ca09632807cd9a5e4b7
#
_entry.id   7e02f21f68578ca09632807cd9a5e4b7
#
_cell.length_a   1.000
_cell.length_b   1.000
_cell.length_c   1.000
_cell.angle_alpha   90.00
_cell.angle_beta   90.00
_cell.angle_gamma   90.00
#
_symmetry.space_group_name_H-M   'P 1'
#
loop_
_entity.id
_entity.type
_entity.pdbx_description
1 polymer ?
#
loop_
_entity_poly.entity_id
_entity_poly.type
_entity_poly.pdbx_seq_one_letter_code
_entity_poly.pdbx_strand_id
1 'polypeptide(L)'
;GIGKVRDYYIASSYNSCCGGDFQDDYVSLKPLKEVIFHGARVLDFEIYSVNDDLVVAASGSASPYLKGTYNSIPLGGDDGVFNTIKTHAFSNGTCPNPEDPLFIHLRIKTNVDHYDKLTSYVQKHFAGHNLDASWGYEGRSDAPGGGKNIANESLLTFAGDNSTGKKAKVI
;
A
#
# COMPACT_ATOMS: atom_id res chain seq x y z
N GLY A 1 -12.44 17.83 18.61
CA GLY A 1 -12.25 16.37 18.48
C GLY A 1 -11.45 16.07 17.23
N ILE A 2 -10.74 14.96 17.20
CA ILE A 2 -10.01 14.49 16.02
C ILE A 2 -11.06 14.06 14.99
N GLY A 3 -10.89 14.53 13.75
CA GLY A 3 -11.82 14.32 12.66
C GLY A 3 -11.90 12.85 12.20
N LYS A 4 -12.83 12.59 11.31
CA LYS A 4 -12.96 11.32 10.59
C LYS A 4 -11.91 11.26 9.47
N VAL A 5 -11.59 10.07 8.99
CA VAL A 5 -10.62 9.88 7.88
C VAL A 5 -10.96 10.79 6.69
N ARG A 6 -12.24 10.92 6.32
CA ARG A 6 -12.72 11.77 5.21
C ARG A 6 -12.54 13.28 5.42
N ASP A 7 -12.23 13.73 6.62
CA ASP A 7 -12.09 15.14 6.96
C ASP A 7 -10.63 15.63 6.74
N TYR A 8 -9.73 14.74 6.30
CA TYR A 8 -8.32 15.03 6.10
C TYR A 8 -7.92 14.99 4.62
N TYR A 9 -7.02 15.87 4.24
CA TYR A 9 -6.22 15.73 3.03
C TYR A 9 -4.99 14.87 3.35
N ILE A 10 -4.83 13.77 2.61
CA ILE A 10 -3.75 12.82 2.85
C ILE A 10 -2.72 12.93 1.72
N ALA A 11 -1.46 13.19 2.08
CA ALA A 11 -0.37 13.22 1.10
C ALA A 11 -0.28 11.89 0.35
N SER A 12 -0.35 11.95 -0.97
CA SER A 12 -0.49 10.77 -1.83
C SER A 12 0.61 10.72 -2.89
N SER A 13 1.05 9.53 -3.23
CA SER A 13 2.00 9.25 -4.30
C SER A 13 1.37 8.29 -5.30
N TYR A 14 1.38 8.66 -6.59
CA TYR A 14 0.95 7.81 -7.70
C TYR A 14 2.16 7.09 -8.31
N ASN A 15 2.01 5.80 -8.65
CA ASN A 15 3.13 4.97 -9.13
C ASN A 15 4.39 5.16 -8.28
N SER A 16 4.31 4.87 -7.00
CA SER A 16 5.27 5.30 -5.97
C SER A 16 6.70 4.78 -6.15
N CYS A 17 6.92 3.82 -7.04
CA CYS A 17 8.25 3.32 -7.43
C CYS A 17 8.77 3.94 -8.73
N CYS A 18 7.99 4.78 -9.43
CA CYS A 18 8.35 5.36 -10.71
C CYS A 18 9.12 6.67 -10.53
N GLY A 19 10.21 6.84 -11.28
CA GLY A 19 11.08 8.00 -11.18
C GLY A 19 10.92 9.03 -12.30
N GLY A 20 9.99 8.83 -13.25
CA GLY A 20 9.86 9.68 -14.44
C GLY A 20 8.41 9.87 -14.89
N ASP A 21 8.13 9.61 -16.17
CA ASP A 21 6.85 9.97 -16.82
C ASP A 21 5.66 9.05 -16.50
N PHE A 22 5.81 8.07 -15.65
CA PHE A 22 4.79 7.11 -15.20
C PHE A 22 4.28 6.15 -16.27
N GLN A 23 4.70 6.30 -17.51
CA GLN A 23 4.33 5.43 -18.60
C GLN A 23 5.58 4.75 -19.14
N ASP A 24 5.58 3.41 -19.15
CA ASP A 24 6.71 2.58 -19.63
C ASP A 24 8.06 2.98 -19.00
N ASP A 25 8.04 3.47 -17.78
CA ASP A 25 9.19 4.09 -17.15
C ASP A 25 9.94 3.13 -16.22
N TYR A 26 11.12 3.59 -15.82
CA TYR A 26 12.00 2.87 -14.90
C TYR A 26 11.45 2.91 -13.48
N VAL A 27 11.31 1.74 -12.85
CA VAL A 27 10.91 1.61 -11.45
C VAL A 27 12.07 1.22 -10.56
N SER A 28 12.12 1.79 -9.36
CA SER A 28 13.10 1.43 -8.34
C SER A 28 12.55 1.72 -6.94
N LEU A 29 13.27 1.24 -5.91
CA LEU A 29 12.89 1.51 -4.52
C LEU A 29 13.28 2.91 -4.04
N LYS A 30 14.09 3.65 -4.81
CA LYS A 30 14.53 5.00 -4.41
C LYS A 30 13.38 5.99 -4.36
N PRO A 31 12.56 6.18 -5.41
CA PRO A 31 11.37 7.06 -5.33
C PRO A 31 10.44 6.68 -4.19
N LEU A 32 10.21 5.39 -3.96
CA LEU A 32 9.37 4.93 -2.86
C LEU A 32 9.89 5.39 -1.50
N LYS A 33 11.20 5.25 -1.24
CA LYS A 33 11.83 5.72 0.00
C LYS A 33 11.70 7.23 0.14
N GLU A 34 11.89 7.98 -0.94
CA GLU A 34 11.77 9.45 -0.94
C GLU A 34 10.35 9.91 -0.62
N VAL A 35 9.32 9.34 -1.25
CA VAL A 35 7.94 9.76 -0.95
C VAL A 35 7.53 9.42 0.49
N ILE A 36 7.98 8.29 1.03
CA ILE A 36 7.78 7.93 2.45
C ILE A 36 8.51 8.91 3.36
N PHE A 37 9.75 9.25 3.06
CA PHE A 37 10.55 10.22 3.81
C PHE A 37 9.91 11.61 3.84
N HIS A 38 9.21 12.00 2.76
CA HIS A 38 8.44 13.24 2.69
C HIS A 38 7.02 13.14 3.26
N GLY A 39 6.67 12.01 3.89
CA GLY A 39 5.42 11.85 4.66
C GLY A 39 4.20 11.42 3.85
N ALA A 40 4.37 10.86 2.65
CA ALA A 40 3.26 10.27 1.92
C ALA A 40 2.64 9.11 2.72
N ARG A 41 1.30 9.13 2.82
CA ARG A 41 0.51 8.09 3.51
C ARG A 41 -0.50 7.40 2.60
N VAL A 42 -0.53 7.73 1.31
CA VAL A 42 -1.16 6.93 0.25
C VAL A 42 -0.09 6.57 -0.76
N LEU A 43 0.13 5.29 -0.98
CA LEU A 43 1.08 4.76 -1.94
C LEU A 43 0.33 3.94 -3.00
N ASP A 44 0.67 4.12 -4.26
CA ASP A 44 0.00 3.49 -5.40
C ASP A 44 0.98 2.68 -6.24
N PHE A 45 0.56 1.48 -6.66
CA PHE A 45 1.38 0.56 -7.44
C PHE A 45 0.58 -0.18 -8.51
N GLU A 46 1.19 -0.44 -9.66
CA GLU A 46 0.72 -1.42 -10.64
C GLU A 46 1.39 -2.77 -10.37
N ILE A 47 0.57 -3.82 -10.22
CA ILE A 47 1.01 -5.17 -9.88
C ILE A 47 0.86 -6.08 -11.09
N TYR A 48 1.97 -6.65 -11.51
CA TYR A 48 2.07 -7.61 -12.60
C TYR A 48 2.62 -8.95 -12.10
N SER A 49 2.62 -9.97 -12.95
CA SER A 49 3.31 -11.24 -12.71
C SER A 49 4.41 -11.47 -13.74
N VAL A 50 5.59 -11.88 -13.27
CA VAL A 50 6.73 -12.28 -14.08
C VAL A 50 7.29 -13.56 -13.50
N ASN A 51 7.47 -14.59 -14.32
CA ASN A 51 8.00 -15.90 -13.89
C ASN A 51 7.27 -16.44 -12.64
N ASP A 52 5.93 -16.36 -12.65
CA ASP A 52 5.07 -16.80 -11.56
C ASP A 52 5.28 -16.05 -10.23
N ASP A 53 5.90 -14.87 -10.26
CA ASP A 53 6.03 -14.01 -9.08
C ASP A 53 5.40 -12.63 -9.30
N LEU A 54 5.04 -11.95 -8.20
CA LEU A 54 4.43 -10.63 -8.24
C LEU A 54 5.49 -9.54 -8.26
N VAL A 55 5.32 -8.61 -9.20
CA VAL A 55 6.24 -7.48 -9.39
C VAL A 55 5.50 -6.16 -9.50
N VAL A 56 6.19 -5.08 -9.19
CA VAL A 56 5.78 -3.70 -9.48
C VAL A 56 6.48 -3.24 -10.74
N ALA A 57 5.73 -2.62 -11.64
CA ALA A 57 6.24 -1.98 -12.84
C ALA A 57 5.36 -0.78 -13.22
N ALA A 58 5.81 0.04 -14.14
CA ALA A 58 5.01 1.10 -14.77
C ALA A 58 4.88 0.78 -16.26
N SER A 59 3.66 0.43 -16.70
CA SER A 59 3.39 0.12 -18.11
C SER A 59 2.35 1.06 -18.69
N GLY A 60 2.61 1.57 -19.87
CA GLY A 60 1.66 2.40 -20.63
C GLY A 60 0.51 1.61 -21.24
N SER A 61 0.54 0.29 -21.14
CA SER A 61 -0.50 -0.58 -21.71
C SER A 61 -1.65 -0.80 -20.74
N ALA A 62 -2.88 -0.72 -21.22
CA ALA A 62 -4.06 -1.23 -20.51
C ALA A 62 -4.07 -2.77 -20.43
N SER A 63 -3.12 -3.43 -21.09
CA SER A 63 -2.94 -4.89 -21.09
C SER A 63 -2.44 -5.37 -19.73
N PRO A 64 -2.87 -6.54 -19.25
CA PRO A 64 -2.29 -7.18 -18.06
C PRO A 64 -0.84 -7.68 -18.27
N TYR A 65 -0.32 -7.54 -19.50
CA TYR A 65 1.03 -7.95 -19.83
C TYR A 65 2.00 -6.78 -19.71
N LEU A 66 3.18 -7.04 -19.16
CA LEU A 66 4.32 -6.11 -19.15
C LEU A 66 4.82 -5.90 -20.58
N LYS A 67 4.30 -4.88 -21.25
CA LYS A 67 4.81 -4.47 -22.56
C LYS A 67 5.35 -3.05 -22.47
N GLY A 68 6.55 -2.84 -22.98
CA GLY A 68 7.15 -1.52 -23.07
C GLY A 68 7.77 -1.00 -21.78
N THR A 69 7.81 -1.76 -20.68
CA THR A 69 8.47 -1.31 -19.45
C THR A 69 9.98 -1.48 -19.53
N TYR A 70 10.73 -0.58 -18.89
CA TYR A 70 12.19 -0.73 -18.79
C TYR A 70 12.60 -1.82 -17.81
N ASN A 71 11.86 -1.99 -16.70
CA ASN A 71 12.15 -2.98 -15.69
C ASN A 71 10.95 -3.27 -14.79
N SER A 72 11.12 -4.22 -13.90
CA SER A 72 10.22 -4.49 -12.79
C SER A 72 11.00 -4.76 -11.51
N ILE A 73 10.36 -4.59 -10.36
CA ILE A 73 10.94 -4.90 -9.05
C ILE A 73 10.01 -5.86 -8.28
N PRO A 74 10.55 -6.78 -7.45
CA PRO A 74 9.73 -7.71 -6.68
C PRO A 74 8.75 -6.97 -5.77
N LEU A 75 7.51 -7.46 -5.66
CA LEU A 75 6.56 -6.97 -4.68
C LEU A 75 6.91 -7.46 -3.27
N GLY A 76 7.20 -8.76 -3.14
CA GLY A 76 7.60 -9.42 -1.90
C GLY A 76 9.11 -9.65 -1.81
N GLY A 77 9.54 -10.39 -0.77
CA GLY A 77 10.95 -10.67 -0.52
C GLY A 77 11.66 -9.55 0.25
N ASP A 78 12.93 -9.77 0.59
CA ASP A 78 13.69 -8.85 1.46
C ASP A 78 14.06 -7.55 0.73
N ASP A 79 14.28 -7.61 -0.58
CA ASP A 79 14.55 -6.47 -1.45
C ASP A 79 13.29 -5.97 -2.19
N GLY A 80 12.11 -6.37 -1.73
CA GLY A 80 10.84 -6.05 -2.37
C GLY A 80 10.20 -4.76 -1.86
N VAL A 81 9.16 -4.34 -2.61
CA VAL A 81 8.38 -3.12 -2.30
C VAL A 81 7.76 -3.20 -0.91
N PHE A 82 7.10 -4.32 -0.56
CA PHE A 82 6.44 -4.45 0.74
C PHE A 82 7.40 -4.46 1.92
N ASN A 83 8.59 -5.04 1.76
CA ASN A 83 9.62 -4.96 2.80
C ASN A 83 10.15 -3.53 2.97
N THR A 84 10.34 -2.81 1.86
CA THR A 84 10.73 -1.40 1.90
C THR A 84 9.69 -0.54 2.62
N ILE A 85 8.39 -0.73 2.33
CA ILE A 85 7.30 -0.04 3.03
C ILE A 85 7.34 -0.36 4.52
N LYS A 86 7.40 -1.65 4.88
CA LYS A 86 7.44 -2.11 6.27
C LYS A 86 8.57 -1.46 7.06
N THR A 87 9.76 -1.37 6.48
CA THR A 87 10.96 -0.87 7.17
C THR A 87 11.02 0.66 7.23
N HIS A 88 10.40 1.37 6.29
CA HIS A 88 10.52 2.83 6.18
C HIS A 88 9.28 3.58 6.65
N ALA A 89 8.06 3.08 6.38
CA ALA A 89 6.85 3.85 6.62
C ALA A 89 6.42 3.90 8.10
N PHE A 90 6.99 3.06 8.96
CA PHE A 90 6.63 2.93 10.38
C PHE A 90 7.83 3.18 11.32
N SER A 91 8.86 3.86 10.84
CA SER A 91 10.08 4.14 11.60
C SER A 91 10.36 5.65 11.66
N ASN A 92 10.60 6.17 12.86
CA ASN A 92 10.92 7.58 13.12
C ASN A 92 12.17 8.10 12.36
N GLY A 93 13.09 7.22 11.97
CA GLY A 93 14.30 7.60 11.23
C GLY A 93 14.08 7.79 9.73
N THR A 94 12.99 7.29 9.19
CA THR A 94 12.74 7.21 7.74
C THR A 94 11.38 7.76 7.32
N CYS A 95 10.52 8.10 8.28
CA CYS A 95 9.20 8.69 8.04
C CYS A 95 8.90 9.75 9.11
N PRO A 96 8.39 10.93 8.75
CA PRO A 96 8.07 11.99 9.72
C PRO A 96 6.80 11.69 10.54
N ASN A 97 5.94 10.80 10.05
CA ASN A 97 4.64 10.49 10.64
C ASN A 97 4.38 8.96 10.72
N PRO A 98 5.24 8.20 11.40
CA PRO A 98 5.19 6.72 11.39
C PRO A 98 3.98 6.14 12.14
N GLU A 99 3.31 6.93 12.95
CA GLU A 99 2.08 6.53 13.68
C GLU A 99 0.80 6.75 12.86
N ASP A 100 0.87 7.50 11.76
CA ASP A 100 -0.28 7.67 10.89
C ASP A 100 -0.62 6.39 10.11
N PRO A 101 -1.91 6.11 9.84
CA PRO A 101 -2.29 4.98 9.00
C PRO A 101 -1.72 5.13 7.59
N LEU A 102 -1.42 4.01 6.96
CA LEU A 102 -0.91 3.94 5.59
C LEU A 102 -1.95 3.30 4.68
N PHE A 103 -2.28 3.98 3.58
CA PHE A 103 -3.14 3.47 2.53
C PHE A 103 -2.29 2.93 1.39
N ILE A 104 -2.56 1.70 0.96
CA ILE A 104 -1.88 1.07 -0.16
C ILE A 104 -2.90 0.75 -1.26
N HIS A 105 -2.80 1.47 -2.36
CA HIS A 105 -3.63 1.24 -3.54
C HIS A 105 -2.90 0.31 -4.52
N LEU A 106 -3.46 -0.87 -4.76
CA LEU A 106 -2.91 -1.87 -5.67
C LEU A 106 -3.78 -1.95 -6.93
N ARG A 107 -3.25 -1.51 -8.06
CA ARG A 107 -3.85 -1.68 -9.38
C ARG A 107 -3.40 -3.03 -9.94
N ILE A 108 -4.22 -4.05 -9.71
CA ILE A 108 -3.87 -5.44 -10.04
C ILE A 108 -4.03 -5.68 -11.52
N LYS A 109 -2.93 -5.95 -12.21
CA LYS A 109 -2.81 -6.23 -13.65
C LYS A 109 -2.40 -7.68 -13.94
N THR A 110 -2.51 -8.55 -12.95
CA THR A 110 -2.20 -9.98 -13.07
C THR A 110 -3.47 -10.83 -13.01
N ASN A 111 -3.34 -12.13 -13.31
CA ASN A 111 -4.45 -13.07 -13.26
C ASN A 111 -4.84 -13.42 -11.82
N VAL A 112 -6.08 -13.91 -11.66
CA VAL A 112 -6.64 -14.34 -10.37
C VAL A 112 -5.81 -15.44 -9.68
N ASP A 113 -5.11 -16.26 -10.43
CA ASP A 113 -4.25 -17.33 -9.93
C ASP A 113 -3.14 -16.84 -8.99
N HIS A 114 -2.83 -15.54 -9.04
CA HIS A 114 -1.82 -14.92 -8.19
C HIS A 114 -2.38 -14.23 -6.93
N TYR A 115 -3.69 -14.25 -6.70
CA TYR A 115 -4.32 -13.54 -5.57
C TYR A 115 -3.95 -14.16 -4.22
N ASP A 116 -3.81 -15.48 -4.15
CA ASP A 116 -3.36 -16.16 -2.93
C ASP A 116 -1.92 -15.75 -2.57
N LYS A 117 -1.06 -15.61 -3.58
CA LYS A 117 0.32 -15.12 -3.39
C LYS A 117 0.31 -13.67 -2.91
N LEU A 118 -0.52 -12.80 -3.50
CA LEU A 118 -0.68 -11.41 -3.05
C LEU A 118 -1.12 -11.38 -1.58
N THR A 119 -2.13 -12.15 -1.23
CA THR A 119 -2.63 -12.25 0.15
C THR A 119 -1.53 -12.69 1.11
N SER A 120 -0.74 -13.70 0.72
CA SER A 120 0.38 -14.20 1.54
C SER A 120 1.45 -13.13 1.77
N TYR A 121 1.75 -12.31 0.74
CA TYR A 121 2.70 -11.21 0.86
C TYR A 121 2.20 -10.10 1.79
N VAL A 122 0.92 -9.71 1.67
CA VAL A 122 0.30 -8.74 2.59
C VAL A 122 0.35 -9.24 4.02
N GLN A 123 -0.03 -10.49 4.27
CA GLN A 123 0.01 -11.09 5.60
C GLN A 123 1.43 -11.16 6.17
N LYS A 124 2.39 -11.58 5.36
CA LYS A 124 3.79 -11.71 5.78
C LYS A 124 4.42 -10.36 6.15
N HIS A 125 4.22 -9.35 5.32
CA HIS A 125 4.93 -8.07 5.50
C HIS A 125 4.22 -7.12 6.46
N PHE A 126 2.90 -7.17 6.52
CA PHE A 126 2.11 -6.25 7.35
C PHE A 126 1.44 -6.89 8.56
N ALA A 127 1.98 -8.02 9.05
CA ALA A 127 1.49 -8.68 10.27
C ALA A 127 1.39 -7.68 11.45
N GLY A 128 0.20 -7.59 12.06
CA GLY A 128 -0.12 -6.64 13.12
C GLY A 128 -0.49 -5.23 12.66
N HIS A 129 -0.20 -4.87 11.40
CA HIS A 129 -0.67 -3.62 10.77
C HIS A 129 -1.98 -3.80 10.01
N ASN A 130 -2.28 -5.01 9.55
CA ASN A 130 -3.49 -5.28 8.76
C ASN A 130 -4.77 -4.96 9.53
N LEU A 131 -5.78 -4.48 8.81
CA LEU A 131 -7.15 -4.47 9.30
C LEU A 131 -7.71 -5.90 9.33
N ASP A 132 -8.63 -6.14 10.25
CA ASP A 132 -9.37 -7.41 10.28
C ASP A 132 -10.43 -7.47 9.15
N ALA A 133 -10.96 -8.68 8.89
CA ALA A 133 -11.89 -8.92 7.80
C ALA A 133 -13.18 -8.09 7.88
N SER A 134 -13.56 -7.59 9.06
CA SER A 134 -14.76 -6.75 9.22
C SER A 134 -14.67 -5.40 8.51
N TRP A 135 -13.48 -5.00 8.09
CA TRP A 135 -13.22 -3.79 7.30
C TRP A 135 -13.22 -4.05 5.79
N GLY A 136 -13.23 -5.32 5.37
CA GLY A 136 -13.28 -5.70 3.97
C GLY A 136 -14.64 -5.40 3.33
N TYR A 137 -14.69 -5.46 2.00
CA TYR A 137 -15.91 -5.24 1.22
C TYR A 137 -17.05 -6.18 1.65
N GLU A 138 -16.77 -7.45 1.89
CA GLU A 138 -17.75 -8.44 2.35
C GLU A 138 -18.18 -8.23 3.81
N GLY A 139 -17.30 -7.66 4.64
CA GLY A 139 -17.63 -7.26 6.01
C GLY A 139 -18.37 -5.91 6.06
N ARG A 140 -18.41 -5.18 4.95
CA ARG A 140 -19.14 -3.95 4.77
C ARG A 140 -20.55 -4.27 4.29
N SER A 141 -21.45 -4.55 5.20
CA SER A 141 -22.85 -4.70 4.86
C SER A 141 -23.47 -3.31 4.65
N ASP A 142 -23.92 -3.02 3.43
CA ASP A 142 -24.88 -1.96 3.17
C ASP A 142 -26.29 -2.40 3.63
N ALA A 143 -26.39 -3.60 4.22
CA ALA A 143 -27.56 -4.07 4.89
C ALA A 143 -27.81 -3.30 6.20
N PRO A 144 -29.07 -3.17 6.64
CA PRO A 144 -29.40 -2.55 7.91
C PRO A 144 -28.70 -3.25 9.07
N GLY A 145 -27.69 -2.59 9.66
CA GLY A 145 -26.80 -3.17 10.67
C GLY A 145 -25.33 -2.92 10.39
N GLY A 146 -25.02 -2.42 9.20
CA GLY A 146 -23.89 -1.68 8.72
C GLY A 146 -22.50 -2.22 9.03
N GLY A 147 -21.78 -2.60 8.01
CA GLY A 147 -20.35 -2.80 8.06
C GLY A 147 -19.60 -1.51 8.38
N LYS A 148 -18.37 -1.65 8.82
CA LYS A 148 -17.49 -0.53 9.15
C LYS A 148 -17.07 0.20 7.87
N ASN A 149 -17.25 1.52 7.87
CA ASN A 149 -16.82 2.38 6.76
C ASN A 149 -15.62 3.22 7.22
N ILE A 150 -14.44 2.93 6.66
CA ILE A 150 -13.17 3.59 7.01
C ILE A 150 -13.30 5.11 6.94
N ALA A 151 -13.96 5.66 5.94
CA ALA A 151 -14.14 7.10 5.77
C ALA A 151 -14.89 7.78 6.92
N ASN A 152 -15.77 7.04 7.61
CA ASN A 152 -16.60 7.54 8.70
C ASN A 152 -15.97 7.37 10.08
N GLU A 153 -14.86 6.65 10.17
CA GLU A 153 -14.17 6.40 11.43
C GLU A 153 -13.19 7.51 11.77
N SER A 154 -12.91 7.65 13.06
CA SER A 154 -11.86 8.54 13.53
C SER A 154 -10.48 8.08 13.00
N LEU A 155 -9.64 9.02 12.59
CA LEU A 155 -8.27 8.71 12.19
C LEU A 155 -7.50 7.95 13.28
N LEU A 156 -7.77 8.24 14.55
CA LEU A 156 -7.16 7.55 15.71
C LEU A 156 -7.50 6.06 15.79
N THR A 157 -8.59 5.62 15.18
CA THR A 157 -8.93 4.18 15.10
C THR A 157 -7.80 3.41 14.41
N PHE A 158 -7.20 4.01 13.41
CA PHE A 158 -6.17 3.41 12.56
C PHE A 158 -4.74 3.86 12.91
N ALA A 159 -4.58 4.95 13.64
CA ALA A 159 -3.28 5.44 14.06
C ALA A 159 -2.58 4.48 15.04
N GLY A 160 -1.26 4.44 14.96
CA GLY A 160 -0.39 3.80 15.93
C GLY A 160 -0.23 4.63 17.20
N ASP A 161 0.47 4.07 18.16
CA ASP A 161 0.90 4.75 19.38
C ASP A 161 2.15 4.03 19.90
N ASN A 162 3.28 4.62 19.70
CA ASN A 162 4.56 4.04 20.10
C ASN A 162 4.69 3.90 21.63
N SER A 163 3.98 4.72 22.41
CA SER A 163 4.00 4.64 23.87
C SER A 163 3.26 3.40 24.41
N THR A 164 2.25 2.93 23.71
CA THR A 164 1.46 1.75 24.05
C THR A 164 1.83 0.52 23.25
N GLY A 165 2.68 0.66 22.22
CA GLY A 165 3.02 -0.40 21.29
C GLY A 165 1.92 -0.72 20.26
N LYS A 166 0.87 0.14 20.17
CA LYS A 166 -0.17 0.01 19.16
C LYS A 166 0.40 0.33 17.78
N LYS A 167 0.26 -0.59 16.83
CA LYS A 167 0.73 -0.38 15.45
C LYS A 167 -0.27 0.40 14.62
N ALA A 168 0.24 1.37 13.84
CA ALA A 168 -0.54 2.02 12.78
C ALA A 168 -1.06 1.01 11.77
N LYS A 169 -2.25 1.24 11.21
CA LYS A 169 -2.90 0.30 10.29
C LYS A 169 -2.49 0.54 8.84
N VAL A 170 -2.36 -0.55 8.11
CA VAL A 170 -2.33 -0.59 6.65
C VAL A 170 -3.76 -0.83 6.14
N ILE A 171 -4.20 0.03 5.23
CA ILE A 171 -5.57 0.09 4.67
C ILE A 171 -5.49 -0.10 3.15
#